data_9413f0e128e8bcd25a347e1a5e9c494c
#
_entry.id   9413f0e128e8bcd25a347e1a5e9c494c
#
_cell.length_a   1.000
_cell.length_b   1.000
_cell.length_c   1.000
_cell.angle_alpha   90.00
_cell.angle_beta   90.00
_cell.angle_gamma   90.00
#
_symmetry.space_group_name_H-M   'P 1'
#
loop_
_entity.id
_entity.type
_entity.pdbx_description
1 polymer ?
#
loop_
_entity_poly.entity_id
_entity_poly.type
_entity_poly.pdbx_seq_one_letter_code
_entity_poly.pdbx_strand_id
1 'polypeptide(L)'
;MNFLAHLHLASLADSSLLGNLLADFVRGNPDGLYSDTIVSGIRMHRRVDVMTDSLPEVKIARGYFRAEFRRVAPITLDVVWDHFLSRHWELLVPSVSLEDFIDQCQQEIEPQLPDMPERFQNLNAWLWPERWMQRYAALPFIGNVLTGMASRRPKLSALEGSFHDLELNYDALEQLFWQFYPQMMQQAKNRQL
;
A
#
# COMPACT_ATOMS: atom_id res chain seq x y z
N MET A 1 0.15 4.53 -2.18
CA MET A 1 0.50 3.09 -2.09
C MET A 1 -0.32 2.41 -1.01
N ASN A 2 -0.36 1.05 -0.94
CA ASN A 2 -1.12 0.36 0.10
C ASN A 2 -0.16 -0.43 1.04
N PHE A 3 -0.68 -1.35 1.83
CA PHE A 3 0.03 -2.01 2.95
C PHE A 3 1.35 -2.68 2.56
N LEU A 4 1.34 -3.51 1.51
CA LEU A 4 2.52 -4.29 1.10
C LEU A 4 3.66 -3.38 0.62
N ALA A 5 3.35 -2.39 -0.21
CA ALA A 5 4.36 -1.47 -0.73
C ALA A 5 5.00 -0.64 0.39
N HIS A 6 4.20 -0.13 1.36
CA HIS A 6 4.74 0.61 2.50
C HIS A 6 5.64 -0.26 3.38
N LEU A 7 5.25 -1.49 3.69
CA LEU A 7 6.09 -2.43 4.45
C LEU A 7 7.38 -2.77 3.71
N HIS A 8 7.30 -3.03 2.41
CA HIS A 8 8.48 -3.36 1.60
C HIS A 8 9.47 -2.19 1.52
N LEU A 9 8.99 -0.97 1.22
CA LEU A 9 9.86 0.20 1.16
C LEU A 9 10.43 0.56 2.53
N ALA A 10 9.65 0.38 3.61
CA ALA A 10 10.13 0.57 4.98
C ALA A 10 11.26 -0.42 5.34
N SER A 11 11.11 -1.69 4.98
CA SER A 11 12.15 -2.71 5.17
C SER A 11 13.43 -2.35 4.42
N LEU A 12 13.34 -1.90 3.16
CA LEU A 12 14.51 -1.49 2.38
C LEU A 12 15.22 -0.26 2.95
N ALA A 13 14.51 0.61 3.65
CA ALA A 13 15.03 1.85 4.23
C ALA A 13 15.48 1.71 5.70
N ASP A 14 15.41 0.51 6.28
CA ASP A 14 15.58 0.28 7.73
C ASP A 14 14.66 1.18 8.59
N SER A 15 13.44 1.41 8.13
CA SER A 15 12.44 2.22 8.81
C SER A 15 11.45 1.34 9.58
N SER A 16 10.78 1.92 10.59
CA SER A 16 9.78 1.22 11.39
C SER A 16 8.64 0.64 10.53
N LEU A 17 8.51 -0.68 10.50
CA LEU A 17 7.40 -1.35 9.83
C LEU A 17 6.06 -0.95 10.47
N LEU A 18 6.01 -0.95 11.81
CA LEU A 18 4.82 -0.49 12.55
C LEU A 18 4.46 0.95 12.20
N GLY A 19 5.44 1.88 12.21
CA GLY A 19 5.18 3.29 11.91
C GLY A 19 4.63 3.48 10.50
N ASN A 20 5.18 2.77 9.51
CA ASN A 20 4.71 2.83 8.12
C ASN A 20 3.30 2.24 7.96
N LEU A 21 2.95 1.16 8.66
CA LEU A 21 1.61 0.58 8.58
C LEU A 21 0.57 1.39 9.38
N LEU A 22 0.99 2.01 10.50
CA LEU A 22 0.13 2.78 11.39
C LEU A 22 -0.28 4.14 10.82
N ALA A 23 0.46 4.69 9.87
CA ALA A 23 0.37 6.08 9.43
C ALA A 23 -1.05 6.54 9.03
N ASP A 24 -1.83 5.69 8.36
CA ASP A 24 -3.21 5.98 7.94
C ASP A 24 -4.20 6.10 9.11
N PHE A 25 -3.79 5.66 10.30
CA PHE A 25 -4.60 5.70 11.52
C PHE A 25 -4.22 6.86 12.43
N VAL A 26 -3.17 7.62 12.09
CA VAL A 26 -2.67 8.75 12.87
C VAL A 26 -2.93 10.06 12.14
N ARG A 27 -3.78 10.90 12.73
CA ARG A 27 -4.10 12.22 12.18
C ARG A 27 -3.17 13.30 12.76
N GLY A 28 -2.83 14.26 11.91
CA GLY A 28 -2.04 15.43 12.34
C GLY A 28 -0.59 15.11 12.66
N ASN A 29 -0.03 15.81 13.65
CA ASN A 29 1.35 15.62 14.07
C ASN A 29 1.48 14.41 15.00
N PRO A 30 2.34 13.42 14.69
CA PRO A 30 2.56 12.24 15.52
C PRO A 30 3.54 12.45 16.69
N ASP A 31 4.21 13.61 16.78
CA ASP A 31 5.22 13.87 17.80
C ASP A 31 4.66 13.76 19.21
N GLY A 32 5.37 13.06 20.08
CA GLY A 32 4.97 12.83 21.46
C GLY A 32 3.85 11.80 21.66
N LEU A 33 3.25 11.28 20.58
CA LEU A 33 2.22 10.22 20.66
C LEU A 33 2.85 8.82 20.66
N TYR A 34 4.00 8.67 20.01
CA TYR A 34 4.72 7.41 19.83
C TYR A 34 6.23 7.64 19.97
N SER A 35 7.02 6.56 20.04
CA SER A 35 8.49 6.65 20.01
C SER A 35 8.99 7.32 18.72
N ASP A 36 10.17 7.93 18.78
CA ASP A 36 10.78 8.62 17.63
C ASP A 36 10.93 7.70 16.42
N THR A 37 11.19 6.43 16.64
CA THR A 37 11.29 5.41 15.59
C THR A 37 9.95 5.22 14.86
N ILE A 38 8.85 5.08 15.60
CA ILE A 38 7.50 4.96 15.02
C ILE A 38 7.10 6.25 14.33
N VAL A 39 7.35 7.41 14.93
CA VAL A 39 7.09 8.74 14.34
C VAL A 39 7.83 8.91 13.02
N SER A 40 9.11 8.50 12.96
CA SER A 40 9.90 8.53 11.73
C SER A 40 9.28 7.66 10.63
N GLY A 41 8.80 6.45 10.98
CA GLY A 41 8.08 5.56 10.06
C GLY A 41 6.79 6.17 9.52
N ILE A 42 5.95 6.78 10.40
CA ILE A 42 4.74 7.50 9.99
C ILE A 42 5.07 8.61 8.99
N ARG A 43 6.13 9.36 9.24
CA ARG A 43 6.57 10.44 8.35
C ARG A 43 7.09 9.91 7.02
N MET A 44 7.82 8.79 7.03
CA MET A 44 8.26 8.13 5.81
C MET A 44 7.07 7.70 4.95
N HIS A 45 6.07 7.02 5.50
CA HIS A 45 4.83 6.66 4.79
C HIS A 45 4.23 7.87 4.06
N ARG A 46 4.04 8.98 4.77
CA ARG A 46 3.46 10.21 4.20
C ARG A 46 4.31 10.80 3.08
N ARG A 47 5.65 10.75 3.18
CA ARG A 47 6.54 11.17 2.10
C ARG A 47 6.44 10.25 0.89
N VAL A 48 6.39 8.95 1.10
CA VAL A 48 6.20 7.94 0.04
C VAL A 48 4.92 8.22 -0.75
N ASP A 49 3.80 8.50 -0.07
CA ASP A 49 2.53 8.83 -0.75
C ASP A 49 2.64 10.10 -1.58
N VAL A 50 3.15 11.18 -1.01
CA VAL A 50 3.34 12.46 -1.73
C VAL A 50 4.26 12.27 -2.93
N MET A 51 5.35 11.53 -2.77
CA MET A 51 6.30 11.26 -3.85
C MET A 51 5.65 10.44 -4.95
N THR A 52 5.00 9.32 -4.61
CA THR A 52 4.31 8.45 -5.57
C THR A 52 3.26 9.23 -6.35
N ASP A 53 2.44 10.02 -5.68
CA ASP A 53 1.40 10.84 -6.29
C ASP A 53 1.95 11.90 -7.26
N SER A 54 3.19 12.32 -7.09
CA SER A 54 3.85 13.30 -7.94
C SER A 54 4.48 12.72 -9.20
N LEU A 55 4.71 11.40 -9.23
CA LEU A 55 5.39 10.73 -10.36
C LEU A 55 4.62 10.88 -11.68
N PRO A 56 5.33 11.11 -12.79
CA PRO A 56 4.71 11.18 -14.13
C PRO A 56 3.91 9.92 -14.47
N GLU A 57 4.43 8.74 -14.13
CA GLU A 57 3.82 7.43 -14.38
C GLU A 57 2.46 7.31 -13.66
N VAL A 58 2.39 7.75 -12.42
CA VAL A 58 1.15 7.72 -11.61
C VAL A 58 0.13 8.75 -12.14
N LYS A 59 0.59 9.91 -12.62
CA LYS A 59 -0.28 10.89 -13.29
C LYS A 59 -0.85 10.34 -14.59
N ILE A 60 -0.05 9.64 -15.39
CA ILE A 60 -0.51 8.94 -16.60
C ILE A 60 -1.53 7.86 -16.24
N ALA A 61 -1.24 7.04 -15.22
CA ALA A 61 -2.15 5.99 -14.74
C ALA A 61 -3.53 6.52 -14.35
N ARG A 62 -3.60 7.67 -13.68
CA ARG A 62 -4.87 8.35 -13.36
C ARG A 62 -5.65 8.74 -14.60
N GLY A 63 -4.98 9.01 -15.70
CA GLY A 63 -5.58 9.36 -16.99
C GLY A 63 -6.35 8.20 -17.64
N TYR A 64 -6.06 6.94 -17.29
CA TYR A 64 -6.77 5.77 -17.81
C TYR A 64 -8.17 5.59 -17.23
N PHE A 65 -8.50 6.30 -16.15
CA PHE A 65 -9.83 6.21 -15.54
C PHE A 65 -10.79 7.24 -16.17
N ARG A 66 -12.01 6.80 -16.49
CA ARG A 66 -13.09 7.66 -16.97
C ARG A 66 -13.39 8.79 -15.98
N ALA A 67 -13.98 9.87 -16.47
CA ALA A 67 -14.22 11.10 -15.70
C ALA A 67 -14.95 10.85 -14.36
N GLU A 68 -15.95 9.96 -14.37
CA GLU A 68 -16.72 9.57 -13.19
C GLU A 68 -15.90 8.87 -12.09
N PHE A 69 -14.79 8.23 -12.46
CA PHE A 69 -13.92 7.49 -11.51
C PHE A 69 -12.63 8.23 -11.14
N ARG A 70 -12.32 9.35 -11.78
CA ARG A 70 -11.07 10.11 -11.53
C ARG A 70 -10.88 10.50 -10.07
N ARG A 71 -11.97 10.76 -9.35
CA ARG A 71 -11.90 11.12 -7.92
C ARG A 71 -11.43 9.96 -7.05
N VAL A 72 -11.75 8.73 -7.41
CA VAL A 72 -11.40 7.52 -6.67
C VAL A 72 -10.19 6.79 -7.27
N ALA A 73 -9.76 7.16 -8.46
CA ALA A 73 -8.61 6.57 -9.14
C ALA A 73 -7.34 6.50 -8.26
N PRO A 74 -6.97 7.50 -7.44
CA PRO A 74 -5.83 7.37 -6.54
C PRO A 74 -5.95 6.17 -5.61
N ILE A 75 -7.12 5.96 -4.99
CA ILE A 75 -7.35 4.83 -4.07
C ILE A 75 -7.30 3.49 -4.82
N THR A 76 -7.89 3.43 -6.03
CA THR A 76 -7.82 2.24 -6.87
C THR A 76 -6.38 1.91 -7.24
N LEU A 77 -5.59 2.92 -7.62
CA LEU A 77 -4.18 2.75 -7.99
C LEU A 77 -3.33 2.29 -6.81
N ASP A 78 -3.56 2.79 -5.58
CA ASP A 78 -2.84 2.33 -4.40
C ASP A 78 -2.99 0.81 -4.19
N VAL A 79 -4.22 0.30 -4.34
CA VAL A 79 -4.49 -1.15 -4.25
C VAL A 79 -3.86 -1.91 -5.43
N VAL A 80 -3.86 -1.32 -6.62
CA VAL A 80 -3.30 -1.92 -7.84
C VAL A 80 -1.77 -2.03 -7.77
N TRP A 81 -1.10 -1.03 -7.21
CA TRP A 81 0.36 -1.11 -7.01
C TRP A 81 0.73 -2.26 -6.07
N ASP A 82 -0.03 -2.48 -5.01
CA ASP A 82 0.15 -3.64 -4.15
C ASP A 82 -0.18 -4.97 -4.85
N HIS A 83 -1.17 -4.99 -5.77
CA HIS A 83 -1.45 -6.14 -6.59
C HIS A 83 -0.25 -6.53 -7.47
N PHE A 84 0.33 -5.58 -8.21
CA PHE A 84 1.49 -5.87 -9.05
C PHE A 84 2.70 -6.26 -8.21
N LEU A 85 2.94 -5.62 -7.06
CA LEU A 85 4.00 -6.00 -6.15
C LEU A 85 3.84 -7.44 -5.64
N SER A 86 2.65 -7.80 -5.16
CA SER A 86 2.35 -9.16 -4.67
C SER A 86 2.50 -10.20 -5.78
N ARG A 87 2.00 -9.90 -6.97
CA ARG A 87 2.03 -10.78 -8.15
C ARG A 87 3.46 -11.03 -8.65
N HIS A 88 4.30 -10.01 -8.63
CA HIS A 88 5.66 -10.06 -9.16
C HIS A 88 6.74 -10.10 -8.07
N TRP A 89 6.36 -10.47 -6.86
CA TRP A 89 7.25 -10.45 -5.69
C TRP A 89 8.56 -11.20 -5.94
N GLU A 90 8.50 -12.41 -6.45
CA GLU A 90 9.67 -13.27 -6.69
C GLU A 90 10.69 -12.65 -7.69
N LEU A 91 10.19 -11.82 -8.62
CA LEU A 91 11.06 -11.11 -9.58
C LEU A 91 11.70 -9.88 -8.95
N LEU A 92 10.96 -9.16 -8.09
CA LEU A 92 11.41 -7.91 -7.45
C LEU A 92 12.27 -8.18 -6.22
N VAL A 93 11.97 -9.25 -5.47
CA VAL A 93 12.58 -9.57 -4.18
C VAL A 93 12.97 -11.06 -4.14
N PRO A 94 13.93 -11.50 -4.98
CA PRO A 94 14.29 -12.92 -5.10
C PRO A 94 14.97 -13.51 -3.85
N SER A 95 15.35 -12.68 -2.89
CA SER A 95 16.07 -13.09 -1.68
C SER A 95 15.20 -13.63 -0.56
N VAL A 96 13.87 -13.35 -0.58
CA VAL A 96 12.91 -13.77 0.44
C VAL A 96 11.54 -13.98 -0.20
N SER A 97 10.85 -15.06 0.16
CA SER A 97 9.49 -15.30 -0.33
C SER A 97 8.51 -14.24 0.21
N LEU A 98 7.40 -14.00 -0.50
CA LEU A 98 6.36 -13.09 -0.02
C LEU A 98 5.81 -13.55 1.34
N GLU A 99 5.65 -14.85 1.53
CA GLU A 99 5.17 -15.45 2.79
C GLU A 99 6.11 -15.13 3.93
N ASP A 100 7.41 -15.45 3.79
CA ASP A 100 8.41 -15.21 4.82
C ASP A 100 8.55 -13.70 5.15
N PHE A 101 8.46 -12.84 4.14
CA PHE A 101 8.50 -11.39 4.34
C PHE A 101 7.31 -10.92 5.19
N ILE A 102 6.10 -11.38 4.87
CA ILE A 102 4.88 -11.00 5.59
C ILE A 102 4.89 -11.54 7.01
N ASP A 103 5.34 -12.78 7.21
CA ASP A 103 5.49 -13.39 8.53
C ASP A 103 6.47 -12.61 9.41
N GLN A 104 7.60 -12.16 8.85
CA GLN A 104 8.55 -11.28 9.55
C GLN A 104 7.90 -9.94 9.94
N CYS A 105 7.16 -9.31 9.03
CA CYS A 105 6.44 -8.08 9.34
C CYS A 105 5.43 -8.28 10.48
N GLN A 106 4.67 -9.36 10.44
CA GLN A 106 3.70 -9.70 11.48
C GLN A 106 4.38 -9.90 12.83
N GLN A 107 5.44 -10.69 12.88
CA GLN A 107 6.19 -10.97 14.12
C GLN A 107 6.76 -9.69 14.75
N GLU A 108 7.17 -8.71 13.95
CA GLU A 108 7.67 -7.43 14.46
C GLU A 108 6.54 -6.52 14.96
N ILE A 109 5.38 -6.52 14.30
CA ILE A 109 4.28 -5.58 14.58
C ILE A 109 3.37 -6.09 15.71
N GLU A 110 3.01 -7.39 15.73
CA GLU A 110 2.03 -7.94 16.66
C GLU A 110 2.29 -7.65 18.15
N PRO A 111 3.54 -7.74 18.65
CA PRO A 111 3.80 -7.47 20.09
C PRO A 111 3.48 -6.04 20.52
N GLN A 112 3.41 -5.11 19.57
CA GLN A 112 3.19 -3.69 19.82
C GLN A 112 1.71 -3.27 19.66
N LEU A 113 0.85 -4.16 19.13
CA LEU A 113 -0.57 -3.85 18.85
C LEU A 113 -1.38 -3.41 20.08
N PRO A 114 -1.18 -3.98 21.29
CA PRO A 114 -1.99 -3.59 22.45
C PRO A 114 -1.95 -2.09 22.79
N ASP A 115 -0.85 -1.41 22.47
CA ASP A 115 -0.65 0.01 22.72
C ASP A 115 -1.10 0.91 21.55
N MET A 116 -1.61 0.33 20.47
CA MET A 116 -1.98 1.04 19.25
C MET A 116 -3.48 1.38 19.24
N PRO A 117 -3.92 2.36 18.41
CA PRO A 117 -5.33 2.71 18.26
C PRO A 117 -6.20 1.50 17.91
N GLU A 118 -7.39 1.40 18.51
CA GLU A 118 -8.34 0.29 18.31
C GLU A 118 -8.61 0.00 16.82
N ARG A 119 -8.75 1.04 16.00
CA ARG A 119 -8.98 0.87 14.56
C ARG A 119 -7.81 0.19 13.85
N PHE A 120 -6.58 0.42 14.30
CA PHE A 120 -5.40 -0.25 13.78
C PHE A 120 -5.33 -1.70 14.28
N GLN A 121 -5.65 -1.96 15.54
CA GLN A 121 -5.77 -3.32 16.07
C GLN A 121 -6.80 -4.12 15.27
N ASN A 122 -7.97 -3.52 15.00
CA ASN A 122 -9.03 -4.14 14.18
C ASN A 122 -8.59 -4.45 12.74
N LEU A 123 -7.77 -3.59 12.10
CA LEU A 123 -7.17 -3.92 10.81
C LEU A 123 -6.31 -5.18 10.91
N ASN A 124 -5.39 -5.22 11.88
CA ASN A 124 -4.43 -6.31 12.03
C ASN A 124 -5.12 -7.65 12.35
N ALA A 125 -6.26 -7.64 13.04
CA ALA A 125 -7.07 -8.82 13.32
C ALA A 125 -7.57 -9.55 12.05
N TRP A 126 -7.60 -8.86 10.91
CA TRP A 126 -8.02 -9.41 9.61
C TRP A 126 -6.88 -9.50 8.60
N LEU A 127 -5.99 -8.51 8.60
CA LEU A 127 -4.92 -8.37 7.61
C LEU A 127 -4.06 -9.64 7.50
N TRP A 128 -3.58 -10.15 8.63
CA TRP A 128 -2.70 -11.29 8.72
C TRP A 128 -3.45 -12.63 8.55
N PRO A 129 -4.48 -12.97 9.35
CA PRO A 129 -5.17 -14.26 9.24
C PRO A 129 -5.84 -14.48 7.89
N GLU A 130 -6.38 -13.40 7.29
CA GLU A 130 -7.03 -13.46 5.99
C GLU A 130 -6.03 -13.36 4.82
N ARG A 131 -4.74 -13.21 5.11
CA ARG A 131 -3.65 -13.18 4.13
C ARG A 131 -3.89 -12.16 3.01
N TRP A 132 -4.31 -10.95 3.36
CA TRP A 132 -4.72 -9.94 2.38
C TRP A 132 -3.62 -9.60 1.39
N MET A 133 -2.38 -9.40 1.86
CA MET A 133 -1.26 -8.98 1.00
C MET A 133 -0.83 -10.07 0.03
N GLN A 134 -0.92 -11.36 0.42
CA GLN A 134 -0.69 -12.49 -0.49
C GLN A 134 -1.83 -12.62 -1.51
N ARG A 135 -3.08 -12.46 -1.06
CA ARG A 135 -4.28 -12.54 -1.92
C ARG A 135 -4.35 -11.41 -2.93
N TYR A 136 -3.65 -10.30 -2.67
CA TYR A 136 -3.55 -9.21 -3.65
C TYR A 136 -2.93 -9.67 -4.98
N ALA A 137 -2.15 -10.74 -5.05
CA ALA A 137 -1.67 -11.32 -6.30
C ALA A 137 -2.79 -11.72 -7.28
N ALA A 138 -4.01 -11.95 -6.78
CA ALA A 138 -5.16 -12.35 -7.59
C ALA A 138 -6.03 -11.13 -7.94
N LEU A 139 -6.11 -10.79 -9.23
CA LEU A 139 -6.90 -9.65 -9.72
C LEU A 139 -8.37 -9.66 -9.27
N PRO A 140 -9.10 -10.81 -9.25
CA PRO A 140 -10.48 -10.83 -8.74
C PRO A 140 -10.59 -10.42 -7.26
N PHE A 141 -9.56 -10.66 -6.46
CA PHE A 141 -9.54 -10.21 -5.07
C PHE A 141 -9.48 -8.68 -4.96
N ILE A 142 -8.80 -8.01 -5.88
CA ILE A 142 -8.77 -6.55 -5.95
C ILE A 142 -10.17 -5.99 -6.19
N GLY A 143 -10.96 -6.60 -7.10
CA GLY A 143 -12.36 -6.25 -7.29
C GLY A 143 -13.16 -6.33 -5.99
N ASN A 144 -12.99 -7.42 -5.23
CA ASN A 144 -13.67 -7.61 -3.93
C ASN A 144 -13.23 -6.55 -2.90
N VAL A 145 -11.95 -6.17 -2.87
CA VAL A 145 -11.42 -5.11 -1.99
C VAL A 145 -12.08 -3.78 -2.31
N LEU A 146 -12.13 -3.38 -3.58
CA LEU A 146 -12.73 -2.11 -4.03
C LEU A 146 -14.24 -2.08 -3.74
N THR A 147 -14.97 -3.16 -4.02
CA THR A 147 -16.40 -3.30 -3.67
C THR A 147 -16.61 -3.22 -2.16
N GLY A 148 -15.77 -3.89 -1.37
CA GLY A 148 -15.83 -3.81 0.09
C GLY A 148 -15.54 -2.40 0.64
N MET A 149 -14.65 -1.64 0.03
CA MET A 149 -14.40 -0.23 0.39
C MET A 149 -15.58 0.67 0.00
N ALA A 150 -16.15 0.47 -1.19
CA ALA A 150 -17.30 1.19 -1.69
C ALA A 150 -18.54 1.01 -0.79
N SER A 151 -18.81 -0.22 -0.37
CA SER A 151 -19.98 -0.56 0.47
C SER A 151 -19.91 0.08 1.87
N ARG A 152 -18.71 0.20 2.45
CA ARG A 152 -18.51 0.78 3.78
C ARG A 152 -18.50 2.30 3.80
N ARG A 153 -18.33 2.96 2.65
CA ARG A 153 -18.18 4.43 2.55
C ARG A 153 -18.96 4.97 1.35
N PRO A 154 -20.18 5.49 1.52
CA PRO A 154 -21.01 6.00 0.41
C PRO A 154 -20.29 7.00 -0.51
N LYS A 155 -19.39 7.83 0.04
CA LYS A 155 -18.57 8.78 -0.74
C LYS A 155 -17.55 8.09 -1.68
N LEU A 156 -17.31 6.82 -1.50
CA LEU A 156 -16.39 6.00 -2.29
C LEU A 156 -17.12 4.96 -3.15
N SER A 157 -18.44 5.07 -3.33
CA SER A 157 -19.24 4.10 -4.12
C SER A 157 -18.72 3.91 -5.54
N ALA A 158 -18.08 4.92 -6.13
CA ALA A 158 -17.47 4.85 -7.45
C ALA A 158 -16.27 3.87 -7.54
N LEU A 159 -15.69 3.44 -6.41
CA LEU A 159 -14.57 2.48 -6.42
C LEU A 159 -14.94 1.15 -7.10
N GLU A 160 -16.14 0.66 -6.88
CA GLU A 160 -16.61 -0.58 -7.51
C GLU A 160 -16.54 -0.49 -9.05
N GLY A 161 -17.05 0.59 -9.63
CA GLY A 161 -17.03 0.81 -11.08
C GLY A 161 -15.63 1.09 -11.64
N SER A 162 -14.71 1.60 -10.83
CA SER A 162 -13.32 1.86 -11.25
C SER A 162 -12.53 0.58 -11.55
N PHE A 163 -12.99 -0.57 -11.04
CA PHE A 163 -12.38 -1.86 -11.32
C PHE A 163 -12.43 -2.22 -12.81
N HIS A 164 -13.52 -1.87 -13.49
CA HIS A 164 -13.62 -2.10 -14.93
C HIS A 164 -12.57 -1.30 -15.74
N ASP A 165 -12.31 -0.05 -15.36
CA ASP A 165 -11.28 0.76 -16.01
C ASP A 165 -9.87 0.20 -15.73
N LEU A 166 -9.66 -0.36 -14.53
CA LEU A 166 -8.46 -1.11 -14.22
C LEU A 166 -8.28 -2.32 -15.18
N GLU A 167 -9.31 -3.15 -15.34
CA GLU A 167 -9.24 -4.33 -16.20
C GLU A 167 -8.95 -3.95 -17.66
N LEU A 168 -9.60 -2.92 -18.17
CA LEU A 168 -9.40 -2.44 -19.55
C LEU A 168 -7.98 -1.92 -19.81
N ASN A 169 -7.30 -1.40 -18.79
CA ASN A 169 -5.97 -0.78 -18.92
C ASN A 169 -4.90 -1.57 -18.17
N TYR A 170 -5.15 -2.83 -17.85
CA TYR A 170 -4.31 -3.65 -16.97
C TYR A 170 -2.84 -3.67 -17.40
N ASP A 171 -2.57 -4.03 -18.65
CA ASP A 171 -1.20 -4.15 -19.17
C ASP A 171 -0.46 -2.80 -19.17
N ALA A 172 -1.17 -1.71 -19.47
CA ALA A 172 -0.60 -0.37 -19.46
C ALA A 172 -0.26 0.07 -18.01
N LEU A 173 -1.11 -0.24 -17.04
CA LEU A 173 -0.87 0.01 -15.62
C LEU A 173 0.30 -0.82 -15.10
N GLU A 174 0.39 -2.09 -15.49
CA GLU A 174 1.51 -2.96 -15.13
C GLU A 174 2.85 -2.42 -15.68
N GLN A 175 2.87 -1.95 -16.93
CA GLN A 175 4.07 -1.33 -17.50
C GLN A 175 4.51 -0.08 -16.74
N LEU A 176 3.56 0.77 -16.33
CA LEU A 176 3.88 1.95 -15.50
C LEU A 176 4.42 1.56 -14.13
N PHE A 177 3.87 0.52 -13.50
CA PHE A 177 4.40 -0.03 -12.25
C PHE A 177 5.88 -0.43 -12.39
N TRP A 178 6.23 -1.17 -13.45
CA TRP A 178 7.62 -1.57 -13.72
C TRP A 178 8.56 -0.40 -14.00
N GLN A 179 8.04 0.74 -14.48
CA GLN A 179 8.84 1.94 -14.71
C GLN A 179 9.21 2.65 -13.41
N PHE A 180 8.28 2.80 -12.46
CA PHE A 180 8.53 3.61 -11.28
C PHE A 180 8.91 2.81 -10.03
N TYR A 181 8.34 1.63 -9.80
CA TYR A 181 8.50 0.93 -8.52
C TYR A 181 9.97 0.51 -8.24
N PRO A 182 10.75 0.00 -9.20
CA PRO A 182 12.18 -0.27 -8.98
C PRO A 182 12.99 0.98 -8.60
N GLN A 183 12.59 2.16 -9.08
CA GLN A 183 13.21 3.42 -8.68
C GLN A 183 12.87 3.77 -7.22
N MET A 184 11.63 3.56 -6.79
CA MET A 184 11.23 3.72 -5.39
C MET A 184 12.02 2.77 -4.48
N MET A 185 12.20 1.51 -4.88
CA MET A 185 13.05 0.55 -4.15
C MET A 185 14.49 1.06 -4.00
N GLN A 186 15.07 1.63 -5.05
CA GLN A 186 16.42 2.17 -5.00
C GLN A 186 16.52 3.38 -4.06
N GLN A 187 15.54 4.27 -4.11
CA GLN A 187 15.47 5.43 -3.20
C GLN A 187 15.31 5.01 -1.74
N ALA A 188 14.50 3.96 -1.47
CA ALA A 188 14.37 3.37 -0.14
C ALA A 188 15.72 2.85 0.38
N LYS A 189 16.43 2.04 -0.42
CA LYS A 189 17.77 1.52 -0.09
C LYS A 189 18.78 2.63 0.21
N ASN A 190 18.66 3.76 -0.48
CA ASN A 190 19.50 4.93 -0.28
C ASN A 190 19.01 5.85 0.86
N ARG A 191 17.93 5.47 1.57
CA ARG A 191 17.28 6.27 2.63
C ARG A 191 16.88 7.69 2.16
N GLN A 192 16.39 7.78 0.92
CA GLN A 192 15.95 9.03 0.28
C GLN A 192 14.42 9.20 0.26
N LEU A 193 13.68 8.28 0.90
CA LEU A 193 12.23 8.32 1.04
C LEU A 193 11.78 8.96 2.35
#